data_471deb3309893e666e84e02b9583b04e
#
_entry.id   471deb3309893e666e84e02b9583b04e
#
_cell.length_a   1.000
_cell.length_b   1.000
_cell.length_c   1.000
_cell.angle_alpha   90.00
_cell.angle_beta   90.00
_cell.angle_gamma   90.00
#
_symmetry.space_group_name_H-M   'P 1'
#
loop_
_entity.id
_entity.type
_entity.pdbx_description
1 polymer ?
#
loop_
_entity_poly.entity_id
_entity_poly.type
_entity_poly.pdbx_seq_one_letter_code
_entity_poly.pdbx_strand_id
1 'polypeptide(L)'
;GHSVVYSDTDSIFVRAPVDEDSPKNRPTDTEDLERWEEAMSSSMKFGESLAERFTKEGAELEFETALSSFFSHGAKKRYVGRVVWPREEMLIRGYEVRRTDSFQILSDTMTQMFEMILDGNTIGAVDMTKSVIDRVREGDVDPSQLVISRSCKGRWDSKKNEWDFDSVYANPDGLPYVRAAKQRIAAGLQFTPGMKVGYIVTEPDEGDKKLGVRAWLVDEIGGEAPDYDREYYAGRLAKSLGRVTDAFGWDEKNLLKGTRQDSLDKWF
;
A
#
# COMPACT_ATOMS: atom_id res chain seq x y z
N GLY A 1 3.80 20.08 -29.80
CA GLY A 1 3.21 20.18 -28.46
C GLY A 1 3.66 19.00 -27.61
N HIS A 2 3.86 19.23 -26.31
CA HIS A 2 4.30 18.17 -25.37
C HIS A 2 3.06 17.40 -24.85
N SER A 3 3.21 16.12 -24.57
CA SER A 3 2.14 15.29 -24.07
C SER A 3 2.08 15.36 -22.54
N VAL A 4 0.93 15.80 -22.00
CA VAL A 4 0.64 15.70 -20.58
C VAL A 4 0.18 14.27 -20.29
N VAL A 5 0.89 13.58 -19.41
CA VAL A 5 0.61 12.19 -19.02
C VAL A 5 -0.41 12.13 -17.89
N TYR A 6 -0.28 13.05 -16.92
CA TYR A 6 -1.15 13.13 -15.75
C TYR A 6 -1.15 14.56 -15.20
N SER A 7 -2.24 14.97 -14.58
CA SER A 7 -2.32 16.24 -13.84
C SER A 7 -3.14 16.08 -12.57
N ASP A 8 -2.73 16.75 -11.52
CA ASP A 8 -3.49 16.93 -10.28
C ASP A 8 -3.63 18.43 -9.99
N THR A 9 -4.21 18.80 -8.87
CA THR A 9 -4.60 20.17 -8.52
C THR A 9 -3.49 21.19 -8.72
N ASP A 10 -2.25 20.83 -8.41
CA ASP A 10 -1.06 21.69 -8.33
C ASP A 10 0.17 21.10 -9.02
N SER A 11 0.02 20.01 -9.74
CA SER A 11 1.13 19.34 -10.43
C SER A 11 0.73 18.80 -11.81
N ILE A 12 1.70 18.81 -12.74
CA ILE A 12 1.57 18.24 -14.06
C ILE A 12 2.74 17.29 -14.34
N PHE A 13 2.44 16.14 -14.95
CA PHE A 13 3.43 15.18 -15.41
C PHE A 13 3.47 15.24 -16.93
N VAL A 14 4.62 15.56 -17.46
CA VAL A 14 4.83 15.77 -18.89
C VAL A 14 5.86 14.78 -19.39
N ARG A 15 5.60 14.19 -20.56
CA ARG A 15 6.55 13.29 -21.20
C ARG A 15 7.74 14.08 -21.75
N ALA A 16 8.94 13.77 -21.25
CA ALA A 16 10.17 14.32 -21.80
C ALA A 16 10.48 13.71 -23.18
N PRO A 17 11.12 14.47 -24.07
CA PRO A 17 11.52 14.00 -25.40
C PRO A 17 12.82 13.17 -25.31
N VAL A 18 12.76 12.04 -24.65
CA VAL A 18 13.86 11.06 -24.54
C VAL A 18 13.53 9.79 -25.31
N ASP A 19 14.56 9.03 -25.67
CA ASP A 19 14.41 7.76 -26.35
C ASP A 19 13.63 6.77 -25.47
N GLU A 20 12.63 6.11 -26.05
CA GLU A 20 11.80 5.12 -25.36
C GLU A 20 12.58 3.86 -24.95
N ASP A 21 13.67 3.57 -25.65
CA ASP A 21 14.57 2.45 -25.38
C ASP A 21 15.64 2.78 -24.33
N SER A 22 15.65 3.99 -23.79
CA SER A 22 16.55 4.36 -22.68
C SER A 22 16.29 3.51 -21.45
N PRO A 23 17.36 3.07 -20.74
CA PRO A 23 17.20 2.30 -19.50
C PRO A 23 16.31 3.00 -18.48
N LYS A 24 15.36 2.28 -17.87
CA LYS A 24 14.44 2.82 -16.85
C LYS A 24 15.06 2.84 -15.46
N ASN A 25 16.00 1.96 -15.21
CA ASN A 25 16.79 1.87 -13.99
C ASN A 25 18.22 2.24 -14.30
N ARG A 26 18.94 2.76 -13.29
CA ARG A 26 20.37 3.03 -13.46
C ARG A 26 21.12 1.72 -13.71
N PRO A 27 21.75 1.55 -14.90
CA PRO A 27 22.47 0.34 -15.23
C PRO A 27 23.81 0.24 -14.47
N THR A 28 24.37 -0.97 -14.46
CA THR A 28 25.71 -1.24 -13.91
C THR A 28 26.77 -1.36 -14.98
N ASP A 29 26.40 -1.61 -16.24
CA ASP A 29 27.32 -1.64 -17.39
C ASP A 29 27.54 -0.23 -17.95
N THR A 30 28.69 -0.02 -18.57
CA THR A 30 29.15 1.32 -18.96
C THR A 30 28.33 1.90 -20.13
N GLU A 31 27.96 1.09 -21.11
CA GLU A 31 27.27 1.56 -22.32
C GLU A 31 25.84 2.02 -22.01
N ASP A 32 25.10 1.20 -21.28
CA ASP A 32 23.74 1.56 -20.85
C ASP A 32 23.74 2.67 -19.80
N LEU A 33 24.81 2.79 -18.99
CA LEU A 33 24.95 3.89 -18.04
C LEU A 33 25.08 5.25 -18.74
N GLU A 34 25.88 5.34 -19.81
CA GLU A 34 26.01 6.57 -20.61
C GLU A 34 24.65 6.97 -21.22
N ARG A 35 23.91 6.02 -21.79
CA ARG A 35 22.58 6.25 -22.35
C ARG A 35 21.58 6.72 -21.27
N TRP A 36 21.66 6.13 -20.09
CA TRP A 36 20.82 6.51 -18.95
C TRP A 36 21.15 7.94 -18.49
N GLU A 37 22.43 8.30 -18.36
CA GLU A 37 22.87 9.64 -17.96
C GLU A 37 22.48 10.72 -18.99
N GLU A 38 22.55 10.41 -20.28
CA GLU A 38 22.08 11.30 -21.36
C GLU A 38 20.56 11.52 -21.27
N ALA A 39 19.78 10.46 -21.08
CA ALA A 39 18.33 10.56 -20.92
C ALA A 39 17.93 11.37 -19.68
N MET A 40 18.64 11.18 -18.57
CA MET A 40 18.50 11.97 -17.35
C MET A 40 18.77 13.43 -17.59
N SER A 41 19.94 13.76 -18.15
CA SER A 41 20.35 15.14 -18.45
C SER A 41 19.35 15.83 -19.38
N SER A 42 18.88 15.13 -20.40
CA SER A 42 17.87 15.63 -21.34
C SER A 42 16.53 15.89 -20.67
N SER A 43 16.08 14.99 -19.79
CA SER A 43 14.84 15.14 -19.02
C SER A 43 14.89 16.33 -18.08
N MET A 44 16.02 16.54 -17.39
CA MET A 44 16.19 17.67 -16.47
C MET A 44 16.17 19.00 -17.21
N LYS A 45 16.96 19.13 -18.29
CA LYS A 45 17.00 20.34 -19.13
C LYS A 45 15.62 20.66 -19.70
N PHE A 46 14.88 19.63 -20.12
CA PHE A 46 13.52 19.81 -20.60
C PHE A 46 12.58 20.31 -19.50
N GLY A 47 12.61 19.70 -18.31
CA GLY A 47 11.79 20.11 -17.17
C GLY A 47 12.05 21.56 -16.74
N GLU A 48 13.33 21.94 -16.62
CA GLU A 48 13.75 23.30 -16.29
C GLU A 48 13.29 24.31 -17.34
N SER A 49 13.52 24.02 -18.63
CA SER A 49 13.10 24.88 -19.75
C SER A 49 11.58 25.04 -19.80
N LEU A 50 10.83 24.00 -19.48
CA LEU A 50 9.36 24.05 -19.42
C LEU A 50 8.90 24.95 -18.26
N ALA A 51 9.48 24.79 -17.07
CA ALA A 51 9.18 25.60 -15.89
C ALA A 51 9.46 27.09 -16.16
N GLU A 52 10.64 27.43 -16.73
CA GLU A 52 10.98 28.80 -17.10
C GLU A 52 9.99 29.41 -18.12
N ARG A 53 9.54 28.62 -19.08
CA ARG A 53 8.57 29.09 -20.09
C ARG A 53 7.24 29.46 -19.44
N PHE A 54 6.71 28.60 -18.56
CA PHE A 54 5.46 28.89 -17.85
C PHE A 54 5.59 30.08 -16.91
N THR A 55 6.73 30.24 -16.25
CA THR A 55 6.99 31.41 -15.41
C THR A 55 6.99 32.70 -16.21
N LYS A 56 7.56 32.71 -17.43
CA LYS A 56 7.51 33.87 -18.36
C LYS A 56 6.09 34.16 -18.83
N GLU A 57 5.22 33.16 -18.90
CA GLU A 57 3.80 33.30 -19.27
C GLU A 57 2.92 33.67 -18.06
N GLY A 58 3.48 33.85 -16.86
CA GLY A 58 2.80 34.31 -15.64
C GLY A 58 2.25 33.20 -14.73
N ALA A 59 2.63 31.94 -14.96
CA ALA A 59 2.33 30.85 -14.08
C ALA A 59 3.58 30.43 -13.29
N GLU A 60 3.51 30.38 -11.96
CA GLU A 60 4.59 29.83 -11.14
C GLU A 60 4.60 28.30 -11.28
N LEU A 61 5.63 27.78 -11.94
CA LEU A 61 5.86 26.36 -12.12
C LEU A 61 7.32 26.04 -11.78
N GLU A 62 7.52 25.04 -10.94
CA GLU A 62 8.84 24.54 -10.59
C GLU A 62 9.05 23.11 -11.12
N PHE A 63 10.28 22.81 -11.53
CA PHE A 63 10.65 21.44 -11.86
C PHE A 63 11.08 20.70 -10.60
N GLU A 64 10.22 19.83 -10.10
CA GLU A 64 10.44 19.13 -8.84
C GLU A 64 11.09 17.75 -8.99
N THR A 65 10.76 17.01 -10.07
CA THR A 65 11.06 15.58 -10.11
C THR A 65 11.15 15.07 -11.53
N ALA A 66 12.15 14.22 -11.83
CA ALA A 66 12.18 13.40 -13.03
C ALA A 66 11.85 11.95 -12.68
N LEU A 67 11.01 11.33 -13.50
CA LEU A 67 10.57 9.94 -13.38
C LEU A 67 11.00 9.14 -14.61
N SER A 68 11.57 7.95 -14.42
CA SER A 68 11.87 7.02 -15.52
C SER A 68 10.67 6.17 -15.93
N SER A 69 9.76 5.92 -15.01
CA SER A 69 8.50 5.19 -15.27
C SER A 69 7.38 5.71 -14.39
N PHE A 70 6.15 5.59 -14.90
CA PHE A 70 4.95 6.11 -14.24
C PHE A 70 3.75 5.20 -14.50
N PHE A 71 2.98 4.94 -13.48
CA PHE A 71 1.74 4.18 -13.56
C PHE A 71 0.62 4.88 -12.79
N SER A 72 -0.56 4.98 -13.40
CA SER A 72 -1.77 5.49 -12.76
C SER A 72 -2.97 4.71 -13.27
N HIS A 73 -3.87 4.29 -12.38
CA HIS A 73 -5.09 3.56 -12.75
C HIS A 73 -6.24 3.81 -11.77
N GLY A 74 -7.44 3.90 -12.32
CA GLY A 74 -8.74 3.78 -11.66
C GLY A 74 -9.22 4.99 -10.88
N ALA A 75 -8.39 5.78 -10.22
CA ALA A 75 -8.84 6.90 -9.40
C ALA A 75 -7.88 8.08 -9.44
N LYS A 76 -8.44 9.28 -9.34
CA LYS A 76 -7.66 10.51 -9.16
C LYS A 76 -6.79 10.39 -7.92
N LYS A 77 -5.60 10.99 -7.96
CA LYS A 77 -4.61 11.04 -6.87
C LYS A 77 -4.02 9.66 -6.50
N ARG A 78 -4.15 8.67 -7.39
CA ARG A 78 -3.51 7.35 -7.26
C ARG A 78 -2.53 7.13 -8.38
N TYR A 79 -1.25 7.17 -8.04
CA TYR A 79 -0.18 6.93 -8.99
C TYR A 79 1.09 6.47 -8.29
N VAL A 80 1.94 5.83 -9.05
CA VAL A 80 3.29 5.47 -8.66
C VAL A 80 4.26 5.86 -9.75
N GLY A 81 5.50 6.18 -9.38
CA GLY A 81 6.56 6.52 -10.31
C GLY A 81 7.91 6.18 -9.74
N ARG A 82 8.85 5.84 -10.61
CA ARG A 82 10.24 5.68 -10.24
C ARG A 82 10.94 7.02 -10.42
N VAL A 83 11.23 7.66 -9.31
CA VAL A 83 11.99 8.93 -9.27
C VAL A 83 13.45 8.60 -9.55
N VAL A 84 14.05 9.37 -10.45
CA VAL A 84 15.47 9.30 -10.81
C VAL A 84 16.21 10.58 -10.47
N TRP A 85 15.49 11.68 -10.26
CA TRP A 85 16.01 12.94 -9.76
C TRP A 85 14.94 13.64 -8.89
N PRO A 86 15.30 14.29 -7.77
CA PRO A 86 16.64 14.61 -7.24
C PRO A 86 17.33 13.42 -6.54
N ARG A 87 16.62 12.38 -6.22
CA ARG A 87 17.15 11.15 -5.62
C ARG A 87 16.34 9.95 -6.09
N GLU A 88 16.98 8.81 -6.18
CA GLU A 88 16.31 7.58 -6.58
C GLU A 88 15.38 7.11 -5.45
N GLU A 89 14.08 7.09 -5.73
CA GLU A 89 13.05 6.57 -4.81
C GLU A 89 11.80 6.16 -5.58
N MET A 90 10.96 5.34 -4.94
CA MET A 90 9.62 5.05 -5.44
C MET A 90 8.63 6.06 -4.86
N LEU A 91 8.03 6.87 -5.73
CA LEU A 91 6.94 7.79 -5.40
C LEU A 91 5.62 7.04 -5.43
N ILE A 92 4.96 6.90 -4.27
CA ILE A 92 3.65 6.27 -4.16
C ILE A 92 2.66 7.28 -3.60
N ARG A 93 1.55 7.49 -4.30
CA ARG A 93 0.46 8.39 -3.86
C ARG A 93 -0.90 7.66 -3.90
N GLY A 94 -1.71 7.91 -2.88
CA GLY A 94 -3.11 7.45 -2.81
C GLY A 94 -3.33 5.95 -2.59
N TYR A 95 -2.27 5.14 -2.47
CA TYR A 95 -2.35 3.71 -2.16
C TYR A 95 -2.09 3.40 -0.69
N GLU A 96 -2.52 2.22 -0.24
CA GLU A 96 -2.57 1.84 1.18
C GLU A 96 -1.22 1.42 1.79
N VAL A 97 -0.11 1.49 1.03
CA VAL A 97 1.23 1.06 1.46
C VAL A 97 1.68 1.69 2.79
N ARG A 98 1.24 2.92 3.08
CA ARG A 98 1.66 3.68 4.27
C ARG A 98 0.52 3.92 5.27
N ARG A 99 -0.60 3.22 5.16
CA ARG A 99 -1.73 3.41 6.09
C ARG A 99 -1.47 2.70 7.41
N THR A 100 -1.91 3.36 8.49
CA THR A 100 -1.76 2.84 9.86
C THR A 100 -2.57 1.58 10.15
N ASP A 101 -3.54 1.24 9.29
CA ASP A 101 -4.39 0.05 9.37
C ASP A 101 -3.99 -1.05 8.37
N SER A 102 -2.84 -0.89 7.74
CA SER A 102 -2.20 -1.91 6.90
C SER A 102 -1.45 -2.93 7.78
N PHE A 103 -1.19 -4.08 7.23
CA PHE A 103 -0.34 -5.12 7.81
C PHE A 103 0.85 -5.38 6.87
N GLN A 104 1.94 -5.90 7.41
CA GLN A 104 3.24 -5.90 6.74
C GLN A 104 3.18 -6.57 5.36
N ILE A 105 2.66 -7.80 5.27
CA ILE A 105 2.64 -8.55 3.99
C ILE A 105 1.84 -7.81 2.90
N LEU A 106 0.80 -7.03 3.25
CA LEU A 106 0.08 -6.20 2.28
C LEU A 106 0.96 -5.07 1.76
N SER A 107 1.67 -4.38 2.65
CA SER A 107 2.54 -3.26 2.29
C SER A 107 3.72 -3.72 1.44
N ASP A 108 4.33 -4.84 1.80
CA ASP A 108 5.48 -5.43 1.10
C ASP A 108 5.07 -5.93 -0.29
N THR A 109 3.94 -6.67 -0.37
CA THR A 109 3.40 -7.16 -1.64
C THR A 109 3.04 -6.00 -2.57
N MET A 110 2.41 -4.95 -2.05
CA MET A 110 2.04 -3.78 -2.85
C MET A 110 3.28 -3.04 -3.37
N THR A 111 4.30 -2.90 -2.54
CA THR A 111 5.58 -2.28 -2.94
C THR A 111 6.24 -3.09 -4.06
N GLN A 112 6.41 -4.40 -3.86
CA GLN A 112 6.99 -5.29 -4.86
C GLN A 112 6.17 -5.33 -6.16
N MET A 113 4.85 -5.33 -6.07
CA MET A 113 3.96 -5.26 -7.23
C MET A 113 4.21 -3.98 -8.04
N PHE A 114 4.37 -2.83 -7.36
CA PHE A 114 4.65 -1.57 -8.05
C PHE A 114 6.04 -1.57 -8.71
N GLU A 115 7.06 -2.12 -8.07
CA GLU A 115 8.38 -2.28 -8.67
C GLU A 115 8.28 -3.07 -9.98
N MET A 116 7.61 -4.23 -9.95
CA MET A 116 7.42 -5.07 -11.13
C MET A 116 6.62 -4.36 -12.24
N ILE A 117 5.57 -3.62 -11.89
CA ILE A 117 4.78 -2.85 -12.86
C ILE A 117 5.63 -1.75 -13.51
N LEU A 118 6.41 -1.00 -12.73
CA LEU A 118 7.29 0.05 -13.23
C LEU A 118 8.42 -0.49 -14.12
N ASP A 119 8.82 -1.75 -13.91
CA ASP A 119 9.75 -2.49 -14.78
C ASP A 119 9.08 -3.10 -16.04
N GLY A 120 7.75 -2.96 -16.17
CA GLY A 120 6.98 -3.52 -17.29
C GLY A 120 6.58 -4.99 -17.10
N ASN A 121 6.94 -5.63 -15.98
CA ASN A 121 6.60 -7.02 -15.67
C ASN A 121 5.21 -7.14 -15.04
N THR A 122 4.18 -6.78 -15.79
CA THR A 122 2.79 -6.78 -15.28
C THR A 122 2.24 -8.19 -15.03
N ILE A 123 2.65 -9.17 -15.83
CA ILE A 123 2.26 -10.58 -15.65
C ILE A 123 2.84 -11.11 -14.35
N GLY A 124 4.13 -10.94 -14.14
CA GLY A 124 4.79 -11.36 -12.89
C GLY A 124 4.19 -10.68 -11.66
N ALA A 125 3.81 -9.40 -11.75
CA ALA A 125 3.17 -8.67 -10.66
C ALA A 125 1.82 -9.31 -10.26
N VAL A 126 1.02 -9.73 -11.25
CA VAL A 126 -0.26 -10.43 -11.01
C VAL A 126 -0.01 -11.82 -10.42
N ASP A 127 0.91 -12.59 -10.97
CA ASP A 127 1.19 -13.96 -10.50
C ASP A 127 1.77 -13.95 -9.08
N MET A 128 2.64 -13.02 -8.75
CA MET A 128 3.14 -12.81 -7.39
C MET A 128 2.00 -12.45 -6.43
N THR A 129 1.09 -11.56 -6.85
CA THR A 129 -0.07 -11.17 -6.03
C THR A 129 -0.97 -12.38 -5.72
N LYS A 130 -1.26 -13.23 -6.72
CA LYS A 130 -2.04 -14.46 -6.54
C LYS A 130 -1.34 -15.42 -5.57
N SER A 131 -0.05 -15.66 -5.78
CA SER A 131 0.75 -16.54 -4.93
C SER A 131 0.73 -16.11 -3.46
N VAL A 132 0.80 -14.81 -3.17
CA VAL A 132 0.71 -14.32 -1.79
C VAL A 132 -0.68 -14.54 -1.19
N ILE A 133 -1.76 -14.32 -1.96
CA ILE A 133 -3.14 -14.58 -1.52
C ILE A 133 -3.33 -16.08 -1.21
N ASP A 134 -2.83 -16.96 -2.07
CA ASP A 134 -2.93 -18.40 -1.88
C ASP A 134 -2.15 -18.87 -0.63
N ARG A 135 -0.93 -18.40 -0.43
CA ARG A 135 -0.14 -18.67 0.78
C ARG A 135 -0.87 -18.27 2.07
N VAL A 136 -1.53 -17.11 2.07
CA VAL A 136 -2.33 -16.67 3.22
C VAL A 136 -3.50 -17.62 3.47
N ARG A 137 -4.18 -18.11 2.43
CA ARG A 137 -5.27 -19.08 2.55
C ARG A 137 -4.81 -20.44 3.04
N GLU A 138 -3.64 -20.87 2.61
CA GLU A 138 -3.03 -22.13 3.03
C GLU A 138 -2.52 -22.11 4.46
N GLY A 139 -2.34 -20.92 5.04
CA GLY A 139 -1.75 -20.74 6.36
C GLY A 139 -0.23 -20.71 6.34
N ASP A 140 0.37 -20.54 5.16
CA ASP A 140 1.82 -20.50 4.95
C ASP A 140 2.36 -19.05 5.03
N VAL A 141 1.98 -18.34 6.09
CA VAL A 141 2.44 -16.98 6.38
C VAL A 141 2.66 -16.83 7.88
N ASP A 142 3.79 -16.25 8.25
CA ASP A 142 4.06 -15.92 9.65
C ASP A 142 3.00 -14.91 10.16
N PRO A 143 2.26 -15.24 11.23
CA PRO A 143 1.24 -14.37 11.79
C PRO A 143 1.74 -12.95 12.14
N SER A 144 3.03 -12.77 12.45
CA SER A 144 3.62 -11.46 12.72
C SER A 144 3.47 -10.49 11.54
N GLN A 145 3.46 -11.00 10.30
CA GLN A 145 3.29 -10.21 9.09
C GLN A 145 1.83 -9.74 8.86
N LEU A 146 0.89 -10.28 9.64
CA LEU A 146 -0.54 -10.00 9.56
C LEU A 146 -1.03 -9.06 10.67
N VAL A 147 -0.15 -8.66 11.58
CA VAL A 147 -0.49 -7.77 12.70
C VAL A 147 -0.96 -6.42 12.21
N ILE A 148 -2.16 -6.04 12.62
CA ILE A 148 -2.73 -4.72 12.37
C ILE A 148 -2.53 -3.89 13.64
N SER A 149 -1.97 -2.69 13.51
CA SER A 149 -1.74 -1.79 14.64
C SER A 149 -2.56 -0.52 14.53
N ARG A 150 -3.26 -0.13 15.58
CA ARG A 150 -4.00 1.15 15.65
C ARG A 150 -3.81 1.84 16.97
N SER A 151 -3.77 3.18 16.93
CA SER A 151 -3.78 3.98 18.16
C SER A 151 -5.10 3.83 18.87
N CYS A 152 -5.05 3.51 20.16
CA CYS A 152 -6.20 3.34 21.03
C CYS A 152 -6.19 4.42 22.11
N LYS A 153 -7.31 5.12 22.27
CA LYS A 153 -7.52 6.07 23.35
C LYS A 153 -8.31 5.38 24.46
N GLY A 154 -8.15 5.87 25.68
CA GLY A 154 -8.91 5.45 26.85
C GLY A 154 -8.85 6.54 27.91
N ARG A 155 -9.75 6.53 28.84
CA ARG A 155 -9.78 7.43 29.97
C ARG A 155 -9.63 6.61 31.25
N TRP A 156 -8.76 7.04 32.16
CA TRP A 156 -8.64 6.39 33.46
C TRP A 156 -9.75 6.84 34.38
N ASP A 157 -10.56 5.92 34.87
CA ASP A 157 -11.55 6.18 35.92
C ASP A 157 -10.94 5.86 37.30
N SER A 158 -10.54 6.90 38.04
CA SER A 158 -9.91 6.75 39.36
C SER A 158 -10.88 6.24 40.44
N LYS A 159 -12.17 6.34 40.22
CA LYS A 159 -13.19 5.85 41.19
C LYS A 159 -13.36 4.35 41.08
N LYS A 160 -13.30 3.82 39.85
CA LYS A 160 -13.44 2.40 39.54
C LYS A 160 -12.11 1.68 39.48
N ASN A 161 -11.00 2.44 39.43
CA ASN A 161 -9.64 1.92 39.20
C ASN A 161 -9.53 1.08 37.95
N GLU A 162 -10.14 1.55 36.86
CA GLU A 162 -10.18 0.87 35.56
C GLU A 162 -10.09 1.84 34.36
N TRP A 163 -9.80 1.30 33.18
CA TRP A 163 -9.84 2.04 31.93
C TRP A 163 -11.27 2.11 31.39
N ASP A 164 -11.78 3.33 31.20
CA ASP A 164 -13.06 3.61 30.58
C ASP A 164 -12.87 3.88 29.06
N PHE A 165 -13.42 3.00 28.24
CA PHE A 165 -13.46 3.13 26.79
C PHE A 165 -14.84 3.62 26.32
N ASP A 166 -15.89 3.45 27.10
CA ASP A 166 -17.26 3.82 26.75
C ASP A 166 -17.45 5.34 26.69
N SER A 167 -16.73 6.10 27.52
CA SER A 167 -16.72 7.56 27.44
C SER A 167 -15.95 8.12 26.23
N VAL A 168 -15.14 7.27 25.54
CA VAL A 168 -14.28 7.68 24.43
C VAL A 168 -14.85 7.23 23.09
N TYR A 169 -15.50 6.08 23.04
CA TYR A 169 -16.02 5.46 21.83
C TYR A 169 -17.50 5.13 21.95
N ALA A 170 -18.28 5.43 20.91
CA ALA A 170 -19.71 5.11 20.90
C ALA A 170 -20.02 3.60 20.94
N ASN A 171 -19.12 2.77 20.40
CA ASN A 171 -19.23 1.31 20.42
C ASN A 171 -17.84 0.68 20.56
N PRO A 172 -17.24 0.68 21.76
CA PRO A 172 -15.88 0.19 21.97
C PRO A 172 -15.73 -1.30 21.66
N ASP A 173 -16.73 -2.12 21.95
CA ASP A 173 -16.70 -3.57 21.69
C ASP A 173 -16.81 -3.94 20.20
N GLY A 174 -17.26 -3.01 19.37
CA GLY A 174 -17.23 -3.13 17.92
C GLY A 174 -15.87 -2.81 17.29
N LEU A 175 -14.93 -2.25 18.07
CA LEU A 175 -13.64 -1.80 17.58
C LEU A 175 -12.53 -2.82 17.89
N PRO A 176 -11.93 -3.47 16.87
CA PRO A 176 -10.90 -4.51 17.08
C PRO A 176 -9.75 -4.07 17.97
N TYR A 177 -9.21 -2.87 17.75
CA TYR A 177 -8.09 -2.34 18.52
C TYR A 177 -8.45 -2.00 19.99
N VAL A 178 -9.72 -1.70 20.29
CA VAL A 178 -10.18 -1.50 21.69
C VAL A 178 -10.31 -2.84 22.38
N ARG A 179 -10.86 -3.86 21.71
CA ARG A 179 -10.91 -5.24 22.24
C ARG A 179 -9.51 -5.76 22.53
N ALA A 180 -8.56 -5.51 21.63
CA ALA A 180 -7.16 -5.88 21.85
C ALA A 180 -6.53 -5.09 23.03
N ALA A 181 -6.84 -3.80 23.19
CA ALA A 181 -6.40 -3.03 24.35
C ALA A 181 -6.94 -3.61 25.66
N LYS A 182 -8.22 -4.01 25.71
CA LYS A 182 -8.82 -4.68 26.88
C LYS A 182 -8.10 -6.01 27.19
N GLN A 183 -7.78 -6.82 26.17
CA GLN A 183 -7.02 -8.07 26.34
C GLN A 183 -5.60 -7.81 26.85
N ARG A 184 -4.92 -6.78 26.35
CA ARG A 184 -3.60 -6.34 26.81
C ARG A 184 -3.62 -5.99 28.30
N ILE A 185 -4.61 -5.19 28.72
CA ILE A 185 -4.80 -4.79 30.13
C ILE A 185 -5.09 -6.02 30.99
N ALA A 186 -5.95 -6.92 30.54
CA ALA A 186 -6.28 -8.16 31.26
C ALA A 186 -5.07 -9.09 31.40
N ALA A 187 -4.12 -9.04 30.48
CA ALA A 187 -2.82 -9.75 30.59
C ALA A 187 -1.83 -9.05 31.53
N GLY A 188 -2.21 -7.98 32.20
CA GLY A 188 -1.34 -7.25 33.13
C GLY A 188 -0.34 -6.30 32.46
N LEU A 189 -0.46 -6.07 31.16
CA LEU A 189 0.43 -5.20 30.42
C LEU A 189 -0.01 -3.74 30.50
N GLN A 190 0.98 -2.84 30.47
CA GLN A 190 0.74 -1.41 30.53
C GLN A 190 -0.06 -0.92 29.31
N PHE A 191 -1.07 -0.08 29.58
CA PHE A 191 -1.79 0.67 28.56
C PHE A 191 -1.60 2.17 28.78
N THR A 192 -1.34 2.90 27.72
CA THR A 192 -1.23 4.36 27.71
C THR A 192 -2.14 4.91 26.63
N PRO A 193 -3.01 5.93 26.92
CA PRO A 193 -3.88 6.51 25.91
C PRO A 193 -3.12 7.03 24.68
N GLY A 194 -3.56 6.60 23.50
CA GLY A 194 -2.91 6.95 22.23
C GLY A 194 -1.81 5.99 21.78
N MET A 195 -1.42 5.01 22.61
CA MET A 195 -0.47 3.99 22.18
C MET A 195 -1.02 3.16 21.01
N LYS A 196 -0.14 2.65 20.18
CA LYS A 196 -0.50 1.67 19.14
C LYS A 196 -0.71 0.30 19.80
N VAL A 197 -1.86 -0.30 19.52
CA VAL A 197 -2.19 -1.67 19.94
C VAL A 197 -2.21 -2.56 18.73
N GLY A 198 -1.37 -3.59 18.76
CA GLY A 198 -1.30 -4.64 17.73
C GLY A 198 -2.36 -5.71 17.97
N TYR A 199 -2.96 -6.21 16.90
CA TYR A 199 -3.91 -7.32 16.96
C TYR A 199 -3.92 -8.12 15.66
N ILE A 200 -4.37 -9.35 15.77
CA ILE A 200 -4.68 -10.23 14.65
C ILE A 200 -6.19 -10.46 14.62
N VAL A 201 -6.75 -10.49 13.41
CA VAL A 201 -8.10 -10.94 13.18
C VAL A 201 -8.09 -12.47 13.11
N THR A 202 -8.93 -13.08 13.92
CA THR A 202 -9.09 -14.54 14.01
C THR A 202 -10.50 -14.93 13.57
N GLU A 203 -10.74 -16.18 13.33
CA GLU A 203 -12.11 -16.65 13.22
C GLU A 203 -12.93 -16.26 14.46
N PRO A 204 -14.21 -15.93 14.30
CA PRO A 204 -15.07 -15.62 15.43
C PRO A 204 -15.20 -16.83 16.36
N ASP A 205 -15.33 -16.60 17.66
CA ASP A 205 -15.64 -17.65 18.61
C ASP A 205 -17.01 -18.26 18.26
N GLU A 206 -17.22 -19.54 18.57
CA GLU A 206 -18.44 -20.27 18.21
C GLU A 206 -19.71 -19.55 18.72
N GLY A 207 -20.61 -19.24 17.79
CA GLY A 207 -21.85 -18.49 18.07
C GLY A 207 -21.71 -16.98 18.11
N ASP A 208 -20.51 -16.41 18.02
CA ASP A 208 -20.31 -14.95 17.92
C ASP A 208 -20.43 -14.49 16.47
N LYS A 209 -21.22 -13.43 16.25
CA LYS A 209 -21.36 -12.79 14.93
C LYS A 209 -20.32 -11.68 14.71
N LYS A 210 -19.54 -11.34 15.75
CA LYS A 210 -18.51 -10.33 15.67
C LYS A 210 -17.21 -10.92 15.13
N LEU A 211 -16.46 -10.11 14.42
CA LEU A 211 -15.10 -10.43 13.98
C LEU A 211 -14.25 -10.93 15.17
N GLY A 212 -13.62 -12.08 15.04
CA GLY A 212 -12.67 -12.57 16.03
C GLY A 212 -11.46 -11.64 16.12
N VAL A 213 -10.96 -11.39 17.33
CA VAL A 213 -9.78 -10.52 17.56
C VAL A 213 -8.96 -11.06 18.71
N ARG A 214 -7.65 -11.17 18.48
CA ARG A 214 -6.67 -11.45 19.53
C ARG A 214 -5.58 -10.36 19.53
N ALA A 215 -5.28 -9.84 20.72
CA ALA A 215 -4.18 -8.90 20.88
C ALA A 215 -2.85 -9.57 20.52
N TRP A 216 -1.99 -8.83 19.81
CA TRP A 216 -0.64 -9.28 19.55
C TRP A 216 0.24 -8.96 20.76
N LEU A 217 0.54 -9.99 21.55
CA LEU A 217 1.29 -9.88 22.80
C LEU A 217 2.58 -10.73 22.78
N VAL A 218 2.83 -11.47 21.70
CA VAL A 218 3.93 -12.41 21.57
C VAL A 218 5.28 -11.74 21.82
N ASP A 219 5.47 -10.53 21.33
CA ASP A 219 6.72 -9.79 21.45
C ASP A 219 7.02 -9.34 22.89
N GLU A 220 6.00 -9.28 23.76
CA GLU A 220 6.11 -8.73 25.12
C GLU A 220 6.09 -9.81 26.20
N ILE A 221 5.27 -10.85 26.04
CA ILE A 221 5.11 -11.91 27.06
C ILE A 221 5.47 -13.29 26.54
N GLY A 222 5.85 -13.41 25.24
CA GLY A 222 6.10 -14.71 24.61
C GLY A 222 4.80 -15.49 24.36
N GLY A 223 4.97 -16.77 24.04
CA GLY A 223 3.88 -17.70 23.74
C GLY A 223 3.70 -17.95 22.25
N GLU A 224 2.70 -18.75 21.92
CA GLU A 224 2.37 -19.04 20.53
C GLU A 224 1.59 -17.88 19.90
N ALA A 225 1.88 -17.62 18.63
CA ALA A 225 1.14 -16.64 17.85
C ALA A 225 -0.32 -17.12 17.67
N PRO A 226 -1.31 -16.21 17.78
CA PRO A 226 -2.69 -16.56 17.50
C PRO A 226 -2.87 -17.02 16.05
N ASP A 227 -3.69 -18.01 15.82
CA ASP A 227 -4.17 -18.35 14.48
C ASP A 227 -4.94 -17.18 13.86
N TYR A 228 -4.92 -17.06 12.54
CA TYR A 228 -5.56 -15.95 11.86
C TYR A 228 -6.71 -16.41 10.96
N ASP A 229 -7.69 -15.54 10.76
CA ASP A 229 -8.77 -15.74 9.79
C ASP A 229 -8.21 -15.59 8.36
N ARG A 230 -8.00 -16.72 7.70
CA ARG A 230 -7.38 -16.85 6.39
C ARG A 230 -8.18 -16.14 5.29
N GLU A 231 -9.49 -16.28 5.31
CA GLU A 231 -10.37 -15.67 4.31
C GLU A 231 -10.49 -14.16 4.51
N TYR A 232 -10.48 -13.67 5.76
CA TYR A 232 -10.43 -12.26 6.05
C TYR A 232 -9.18 -11.60 5.46
N TYR A 233 -7.99 -12.17 5.72
CA TYR A 233 -6.75 -11.58 5.23
C TYR A 233 -6.58 -11.73 3.72
N ALA A 234 -6.95 -12.87 3.14
CA ALA A 234 -6.97 -13.06 1.69
C ALA A 234 -7.91 -12.05 1.00
N GLY A 235 -9.11 -11.84 1.56
CA GLY A 235 -10.04 -10.83 1.07
C GLY A 235 -9.50 -9.40 1.17
N ARG A 236 -8.81 -9.07 2.27
CA ARG A 236 -8.16 -7.77 2.44
C ARG A 236 -7.04 -7.54 1.41
N LEU A 237 -6.20 -8.55 1.17
CA LEU A 237 -5.17 -8.52 0.13
C LEU A 237 -5.80 -8.33 -1.25
N ALA A 238 -6.73 -9.19 -1.63
CA ALA A 238 -7.38 -9.14 -2.93
C ALA A 238 -8.08 -7.80 -3.18
N LYS A 239 -8.77 -7.25 -2.18
CA LYS A 239 -9.44 -5.95 -2.27
C LYS A 239 -8.46 -4.79 -2.49
N SER A 240 -7.33 -4.79 -1.79
CA SER A 240 -6.36 -3.68 -1.87
C SER A 240 -5.50 -3.78 -3.14
N LEU A 241 -4.98 -4.97 -3.44
CA LEU A 241 -4.12 -5.24 -4.58
C LEU A 241 -4.93 -5.27 -5.89
N GLY A 242 -6.16 -5.79 -5.86
CA GLY A 242 -7.07 -5.83 -6.99
C GLY A 242 -7.39 -4.46 -7.60
N ARG A 243 -7.33 -3.39 -6.81
CA ARG A 243 -7.47 -2.02 -7.32
C ARG A 243 -6.35 -1.60 -8.28
N VAL A 244 -5.22 -2.26 -8.21
CA VAL A 244 -4.08 -2.04 -9.09
C VAL A 244 -4.09 -3.03 -10.23
N THR A 245 -4.23 -4.33 -9.92
CA THR A 245 -4.20 -5.41 -10.91
C THR A 245 -5.42 -5.42 -11.83
N ASP A 246 -6.51 -4.70 -11.49
CA ASP A 246 -7.65 -4.45 -12.36
C ASP A 246 -7.25 -3.78 -13.69
N ALA A 247 -6.20 -2.95 -13.69
CA ALA A 247 -5.61 -2.41 -14.90
C ALA A 247 -5.18 -3.49 -15.92
N PHE A 248 -4.93 -4.70 -15.44
CA PHE A 248 -4.49 -5.87 -16.20
C PHE A 248 -5.58 -6.95 -16.30
N GLY A 249 -6.82 -6.61 -15.91
CA GLY A 249 -7.98 -7.50 -15.95
C GLY A 249 -8.08 -8.47 -14.77
N TRP A 250 -7.41 -8.17 -13.65
CA TRP A 250 -7.44 -8.95 -12.42
C TRP A 250 -8.00 -8.12 -11.26
N ASP A 251 -9.32 -8.05 -11.16
CA ASP A 251 -10.02 -7.42 -10.05
C ASP A 251 -9.99 -8.30 -8.78
N GLU A 252 -10.58 -7.78 -7.68
CA GLU A 252 -10.70 -8.49 -6.40
C GLU A 252 -11.29 -9.91 -6.57
N LYS A 253 -12.34 -10.05 -7.37
CA LYS A 253 -13.03 -11.33 -7.56
C LYS A 253 -12.18 -12.33 -8.33
N ASN A 254 -11.49 -11.87 -9.36
CA ASN A 254 -10.60 -12.71 -10.17
C ASN A 254 -9.40 -13.18 -9.37
N LEU A 255 -8.81 -12.31 -8.53
CA LEU A 255 -7.73 -12.67 -7.62
C LEU A 255 -8.17 -13.75 -6.62
N LEU A 256 -9.36 -13.61 -6.01
CA LEU A 256 -9.89 -14.58 -5.05
C LEU A 256 -10.27 -15.92 -5.69
N LYS A 257 -10.68 -15.93 -6.95
CA LYS A 257 -11.00 -17.17 -7.67
C LYS A 257 -9.76 -17.84 -8.29
N GLY A 258 -8.63 -17.13 -8.38
CA GLY A 258 -7.44 -17.62 -9.06
C GLY A 258 -7.57 -17.74 -10.59
N THR A 259 -8.73 -17.39 -11.15
CA THR A 259 -9.02 -17.49 -12.58
C THR A 259 -9.57 -16.18 -13.12
N ARG A 260 -9.13 -15.79 -14.32
CA ARG A 260 -9.67 -14.66 -15.06
C ARG A 260 -10.97 -15.11 -15.73
N GLN A 261 -12.09 -14.56 -15.31
CA GLN A 261 -13.35 -14.73 -16.01
C GLN A 261 -13.41 -13.64 -17.08
N ASP A 262 -13.03 -13.96 -18.32
CA ASP A 262 -13.32 -13.09 -19.46
C ASP A 262 -14.84 -13.03 -19.59
N SER A 263 -15.40 -11.84 -19.39
CA SER A 263 -16.83 -11.63 -19.63
C SER A 263 -17.06 -11.76 -21.15
N LEU A 264 -17.98 -12.66 -21.52
CA LEU A 264 -18.40 -12.86 -22.90
C LEU A 264 -18.95 -11.58 -23.54
N ASP A 265 -19.31 -10.58 -22.73
CA ASP A 265 -19.83 -9.28 -23.18
C ASP A 265 -18.82 -8.43 -23.98
N LYS A 266 -17.55 -8.82 -24.06
CA LYS A 266 -16.55 -8.18 -24.92
C LYS A 266 -16.49 -8.73 -26.34
N TRP A 267 -17.28 -9.77 -26.64
CA TRP A 267 -17.28 -10.46 -27.93
C TRP A 267 -18.58 -10.27 -28.73
N PHE A 268 -19.54 -9.49 -28.21
CA PHE A 268 -20.79 -9.13 -28.88
C PHE A 268 -20.99 -7.64 -29.01
#